data_baff301c6cdd05ad76d9366cbbe8d900
#
_entry.id   baff301c6cdd05ad76d9366cbbe8d900
#
_cell.length_a   1.000
_cell.length_b   1.000
_cell.length_c   1.000
_cell.angle_alpha   90.00
_cell.angle_beta   90.00
_cell.angle_gamma   90.00
#
_symmetry.space_group_name_H-M   'P 1'
#
loop_
_entity.id
_entity.type
_entity.pdbx_description
1 polymer ?
#
loop_
_entity_poly.entity_id
_entity_poly.type
_entity_poly.pdbx_seq_one_letter_code
_entity_poly.pdbx_strand_id
1 'polypeptide(L)'
;VFQGSYSGLFKMFFDTLEPHALDNLPTIIAATAGSSRHALILDYALRPLFNQLHANIVPTGVFQATEDLGTPEGERIAARIERSAIQLADQIVAPRDRVAGIAGDLTGLGGRSTVRLAKENFIPLDKLLNGYGK
;
A
#
# COMPACT_ATOMS: atom_id res chain seq x y z
N VAL A 1 -11.01 -3.82 -9.74
CA VAL A 1 -10.04 -3.73 -10.84
C VAL A 1 -10.65 -2.96 -11.99
N PHE A 2 -9.91 -2.02 -12.57
CA PHE A 2 -10.34 -1.16 -13.69
C PHE A 2 -9.31 -1.28 -14.81
N GLN A 3 -9.73 -1.74 -15.99
CA GLN A 3 -8.85 -1.92 -17.16
C GLN A 3 -7.54 -2.65 -16.83
N GLY A 4 -7.65 -3.71 -16.04
CA GLY A 4 -6.50 -4.53 -15.63
C GLY A 4 -5.60 -3.93 -14.53
N SER A 5 -5.99 -2.81 -13.91
CA SER A 5 -5.21 -2.16 -12.84
C SER A 5 -6.12 -1.55 -11.78
N TYR A 6 -5.56 -0.77 -10.87
CA TYR A 6 -6.31 0.11 -9.98
C TYR A 6 -6.90 1.31 -10.75
N SER A 7 -7.88 2.00 -10.16
CA SER A 7 -8.50 3.16 -10.80
C SER A 7 -7.53 4.35 -10.90
N GLY A 8 -7.77 5.23 -11.89
CA GLY A 8 -7.01 6.48 -12.00
C GLY A 8 -7.11 7.37 -10.75
N LEU A 9 -8.28 7.42 -10.13
CA LEU A 9 -8.48 8.17 -8.87
C LEU A 9 -7.61 7.61 -7.73
N PHE A 10 -7.50 6.30 -7.64
CA PHE A 10 -6.62 5.66 -6.66
C PHE A 10 -5.16 6.09 -6.88
N LYS A 11 -4.69 6.05 -8.13
CA LYS A 11 -3.33 6.48 -8.45
C LYS A 11 -3.11 7.97 -8.16
N MET A 12 -4.05 8.82 -8.55
CA MET A 12 -3.98 10.26 -8.29
C MET A 12 -3.84 10.59 -6.81
N PHE A 13 -4.57 9.87 -5.94
CA PHE A 13 -4.43 10.06 -4.50
C PHE A 13 -2.99 9.83 -4.03
N PHE A 14 -2.37 8.72 -4.45
CA PHE A 14 -1.00 8.42 -4.05
C PHE A 14 0.03 9.38 -4.69
N ASP A 15 -0.26 9.91 -5.88
CA ASP A 15 0.60 10.90 -6.53
C ASP A 15 0.61 12.26 -5.84
N THR A 16 -0.37 12.54 -4.98
CA THR A 16 -0.44 13.78 -4.18
C THR A 16 0.25 13.67 -2.82
N LEU A 17 0.69 12.48 -2.44
CA LEU A 17 1.39 12.30 -1.17
C LEU A 17 2.82 12.85 -1.25
N GLU A 18 3.31 13.31 -0.10
CA GLU A 18 4.73 13.66 0.03
C GLU A 18 5.62 12.44 -0.23
N PRO A 19 6.81 12.64 -0.80
CA PRO A 19 7.85 11.61 -0.78
C PRO A 19 8.04 11.11 0.65
N HIS A 20 8.16 9.78 0.80
CA HIS A 20 8.32 9.14 2.11
C HIS A 20 7.10 9.11 3.04
N ALA A 21 5.91 9.54 2.56
CA ALA A 21 4.68 9.54 3.36
C ALA A 21 4.30 8.15 3.88
N LEU A 22 4.69 7.08 3.18
CA LEU A 22 4.42 5.69 3.54
C LEU A 22 5.66 4.92 4.01
N ASP A 23 6.78 5.59 4.26
CA ASP A 23 8.01 4.93 4.67
C ASP A 23 7.81 3.99 5.86
N ASN A 24 8.12 2.70 5.64
CA ASN A 24 7.99 1.63 6.62
C ASN A 24 6.58 1.48 7.23
N LEU A 25 5.54 2.04 6.59
CA LEU A 25 4.17 1.88 7.04
C LEU A 25 3.71 0.43 6.81
N PRO A 26 3.36 -0.33 7.88
CA PRO A 26 2.80 -1.67 7.72
C PRO A 26 1.53 -1.62 6.87
N THR A 27 1.52 -2.38 5.78
CA THR A 27 0.48 -2.24 4.75
C THR A 27 -0.01 -3.59 4.24
N ILE A 28 -1.32 -3.77 4.18
CA ILE A 28 -1.97 -4.85 3.45
C ILE A 28 -2.42 -4.32 2.09
N ILE A 29 -2.08 -5.02 1.02
CA ILE A 29 -2.63 -4.75 -0.30
C ILE A 29 -3.82 -5.66 -0.56
N ALA A 30 -4.91 -5.06 -1.04
CA ALA A 30 -6.13 -5.79 -1.36
C ALA A 30 -6.77 -5.29 -2.65
N ALA A 31 -7.44 -6.19 -3.36
CA ALA A 31 -8.20 -5.84 -4.56
C ALA A 31 -9.43 -6.72 -4.73
N THR A 32 -10.44 -6.16 -5.40
CA THR A 32 -11.63 -6.89 -5.85
C THR A 32 -11.78 -6.78 -7.36
N ALA A 33 -12.34 -7.81 -7.99
CA ALA A 33 -12.65 -7.83 -9.42
C ALA A 33 -13.88 -8.68 -9.71
N GLY A 34 -14.41 -8.58 -10.92
CA GLY A 34 -15.48 -9.47 -11.38
C GLY A 34 -15.01 -10.93 -11.53
N SER A 35 -13.75 -11.12 -11.95
CA SER A 35 -13.19 -12.44 -12.26
C SER A 35 -11.85 -12.68 -11.55
N SER A 36 -11.60 -13.93 -11.18
CA SER A 36 -10.36 -14.43 -10.59
C SER A 36 -9.14 -14.28 -11.51
N ARG A 37 -9.35 -14.10 -12.82
CA ARG A 37 -8.29 -13.84 -13.82
C ARG A 37 -7.44 -12.61 -13.49
N HIS A 38 -7.96 -11.70 -12.67
CA HIS A 38 -7.27 -10.47 -12.26
C HIS A 38 -6.50 -10.61 -10.94
N ALA A 39 -6.38 -11.80 -10.37
CA ALA A 39 -5.72 -12.02 -9.08
C ALA A 39 -4.28 -11.49 -9.02
N LEU A 40 -3.56 -11.55 -10.14
CA LEU A 40 -2.17 -11.07 -10.24
C LEU A 40 -2.02 -9.54 -10.13
N ILE A 41 -3.12 -8.76 -10.10
CA ILE A 41 -3.06 -7.31 -9.92
C ILE A 41 -2.32 -6.92 -8.65
N LEU A 42 -2.40 -7.76 -7.62
CA LEU A 42 -1.69 -7.52 -6.36
C LEU A 42 -0.18 -7.42 -6.59
N ASP A 43 0.37 -8.26 -7.48
CA ASP A 43 1.81 -8.38 -7.68
C ASP A 43 2.34 -7.49 -8.79
N TYR A 44 1.58 -7.30 -9.89
CA TYR A 44 2.08 -6.47 -11.00
C TYR A 44 1.67 -5.00 -10.95
N ALA A 45 0.67 -4.63 -10.13
CA ALA A 45 0.22 -3.25 -10.04
C ALA A 45 0.32 -2.67 -8.62
N LEU A 46 -0.29 -3.31 -7.61
CA LEU A 46 -0.34 -2.77 -6.26
C LEU A 46 1.02 -2.88 -5.55
N ARG A 47 1.65 -4.05 -5.58
CA ARG A 47 2.94 -4.24 -4.90
C ARG A 47 4.04 -3.31 -5.45
N PRO A 48 4.23 -3.13 -6.77
CA PRO A 48 5.18 -2.15 -7.28
C PRO A 48 4.87 -0.71 -6.85
N LEU A 49 3.60 -0.31 -6.86
CA LEU A 49 3.20 1.04 -6.42
C LEU A 49 3.59 1.29 -4.96
N PHE A 50 3.20 0.38 -4.06
CA PHE A 50 3.49 0.55 -2.63
C PHE A 50 4.97 0.34 -2.28
N ASN A 51 5.70 -0.48 -3.04
CA ASN A 51 7.15 -0.57 -2.92
C ASN A 51 7.83 0.75 -3.32
N GLN A 52 7.36 1.41 -4.38
CA GLN A 52 7.86 2.73 -4.78
C GLN A 52 7.60 3.80 -3.70
N LEU A 53 6.52 3.65 -2.95
CA LEU A 53 6.17 4.52 -1.83
C LEU A 53 6.83 4.08 -0.51
N HIS A 54 7.74 3.11 -0.55
CA HIS A 54 8.49 2.55 0.57
C HIS A 54 7.61 1.96 1.71
N ALA A 55 6.38 1.55 1.40
CA ALA A 55 5.51 0.89 2.36
C ALA A 55 6.05 -0.50 2.73
N ASN A 56 5.87 -0.91 3.98
CA ASN A 56 6.21 -2.24 4.46
C ASN A 56 5.04 -3.20 4.22
N ILE A 57 5.01 -3.82 3.03
CA ILE A 57 3.88 -4.64 2.58
C ILE A 57 3.97 -6.03 3.22
N VAL A 58 2.89 -6.49 3.86
CA VAL A 58 2.81 -7.88 4.33
C VAL A 58 2.88 -8.87 3.16
N PRO A 59 3.46 -10.07 3.36
CA PRO A 59 3.58 -11.07 2.30
C PRO A 59 2.24 -11.47 1.68
N THR A 60 1.20 -11.62 2.51
CA THR A 60 -0.13 -12.07 2.07
C THR A 60 -0.98 -10.91 1.62
N GLY A 61 -1.19 -10.73 0.32
CA GLY A 61 -2.21 -9.84 -0.22
C GLY A 61 -3.59 -10.50 -0.25
N VAL A 62 -4.64 -9.71 -0.32
CA VAL A 62 -6.03 -10.16 -0.31
C VAL A 62 -6.69 -9.85 -1.66
N PHE A 63 -7.21 -10.86 -2.33
CA PHE A 63 -7.96 -10.71 -3.58
C PHE A 63 -9.29 -11.44 -3.48
N GLN A 64 -10.37 -10.80 -3.90
CA GLN A 64 -11.72 -11.38 -3.97
C GLN A 64 -12.33 -11.13 -5.34
N ALA A 65 -12.66 -12.20 -6.05
CA ALA A 65 -13.48 -12.10 -7.24
C ALA A 65 -14.98 -12.19 -6.89
N THR A 66 -15.82 -11.46 -7.61
CA THR A 66 -17.27 -11.54 -7.44
C THR A 66 -17.80 -12.92 -7.82
N GLU A 67 -17.21 -13.56 -8.84
CA GLU A 67 -17.59 -14.91 -9.28
C GLU A 67 -17.31 -15.99 -8.21
N ASP A 68 -16.42 -15.74 -7.25
CA ASP A 68 -16.09 -16.69 -6.18
C ASP A 68 -17.02 -16.58 -4.98
N LEU A 69 -17.92 -15.58 -4.93
CA LEU A 69 -18.86 -15.42 -3.82
C LEU A 69 -19.82 -16.60 -3.74
N GLY A 70 -19.93 -17.20 -2.56
CA GLY A 70 -20.76 -18.39 -2.34
C GLY A 70 -20.16 -19.70 -2.83
N THR A 71 -18.88 -19.70 -3.22
CA THR A 71 -18.12 -20.89 -3.61
C THR A 71 -17.11 -21.28 -2.54
N PRO A 72 -16.57 -22.51 -2.55
CA PRO A 72 -15.47 -22.89 -1.65
C PRO A 72 -14.22 -22.03 -1.78
N GLU A 73 -13.96 -21.48 -2.95
CA GLU A 73 -12.88 -20.53 -3.19
C GLU A 73 -13.14 -19.22 -2.43
N GLY A 74 -14.37 -18.70 -2.47
CA GLY A 74 -14.78 -17.51 -1.74
C GLY A 74 -14.73 -17.70 -0.22
N GLU A 75 -15.00 -18.89 0.28
CA GLU A 75 -14.89 -19.18 1.72
C GLU A 75 -13.45 -19.12 2.24
N ARG A 76 -12.47 -19.41 1.39
CA ARG A 76 -11.03 -19.33 1.73
C ARG A 76 -10.54 -17.90 1.94
N ILE A 77 -11.30 -16.90 1.51
CA ILE A 77 -10.92 -15.50 1.66
C ILE A 77 -10.81 -15.09 3.13
N ALA A 78 -11.69 -15.62 3.99
CA ALA A 78 -11.68 -15.33 5.43
C ALA A 78 -10.35 -15.73 6.07
N ALA A 79 -9.88 -16.95 5.81
CA ALA A 79 -8.59 -17.42 6.31
C ALA A 79 -7.41 -16.62 5.74
N ARG A 80 -7.54 -16.12 4.51
CA ARG A 80 -6.51 -15.27 3.89
C ARG A 80 -6.46 -13.89 4.50
N ILE A 81 -7.63 -13.30 4.81
CA ILE A 81 -7.76 -12.03 5.52
C ILE A 81 -7.15 -12.16 6.93
N GLU A 82 -7.50 -13.21 7.65
CA GLU A 82 -6.97 -13.47 9.00
C GLU A 82 -5.44 -13.58 8.98
N ARG A 83 -4.88 -14.36 8.06
CA ARG A 83 -3.42 -14.48 7.89
C ARG A 83 -2.77 -13.13 7.61
N SER A 84 -3.36 -12.34 6.74
CA SER A 84 -2.87 -11.01 6.39
C SER A 84 -2.91 -10.06 7.61
N ALA A 85 -3.99 -10.12 8.38
CA ALA A 85 -4.16 -9.33 9.60
C ALA A 85 -3.14 -9.72 10.69
N ILE A 86 -2.87 -11.01 10.87
CA ILE A 86 -1.84 -11.50 11.80
C ILE A 86 -0.47 -10.97 11.38
N GLN A 87 -0.12 -11.07 10.10
CA GLN A 87 1.15 -10.54 9.57
C GLN A 87 1.28 -9.04 9.78
N LEU A 88 0.18 -8.28 9.59
CA LEU A 88 0.16 -6.85 9.86
C LEU A 88 0.36 -6.56 11.36
N ALA A 89 -0.34 -7.28 12.22
CA ALA A 89 -0.21 -7.15 13.67
C ALA A 89 1.23 -7.43 14.12
N ASP A 90 1.85 -8.47 13.58
CA ASP A 90 3.25 -8.82 13.87
C ASP A 90 4.22 -7.70 13.47
N GLN A 91 3.98 -7.00 12.36
CA GLN A 91 4.78 -5.86 11.95
C GLN A 91 4.58 -4.64 12.87
N ILE A 92 3.38 -4.46 13.41
CA ILE A 92 3.06 -3.33 14.30
C ILE A 92 3.58 -3.59 15.72
N VAL A 93 3.41 -4.82 16.22
CA VAL A 93 3.71 -5.20 17.61
C VAL A 93 5.15 -5.70 17.76
N ALA A 94 5.81 -6.12 16.67
CA ALA A 94 7.19 -6.61 16.74
C ALA A 94 8.08 -5.56 17.45
N PRO A 95 8.66 -5.89 18.60
CA PRO A 95 9.59 -4.97 19.25
C PRO A 95 10.73 -4.68 18.27
N ARG A 96 11.15 -3.44 18.19
CA ARG A 96 12.34 -3.01 17.44
C ARG A 96 13.61 -3.78 17.83
N ASP A 97 13.56 -4.52 18.93
CA ASP A 97 14.66 -5.28 19.53
C ASP A 97 14.92 -6.67 18.89
N ARG A 98 14.09 -7.14 17.97
CA ARG A 98 14.33 -8.45 17.32
C ARG A 98 15.53 -8.47 16.35
N VAL A 99 16.13 -7.34 16.06
CA VAL A 99 17.37 -7.23 15.28
C VAL A 99 18.57 -6.96 16.19
N ALA A 100 18.48 -7.24 17.46
CA ALA A 100 19.52 -7.01 18.47
C ALA A 100 20.84 -7.80 18.29
N GLY A 101 21.08 -8.37 17.11
CA GLY A 101 22.34 -9.08 16.82
C GLY A 101 23.24 -8.40 15.79
N ILE A 102 22.77 -7.41 15.05
CA ILE A 102 23.54 -6.87 13.89
C ILE A 102 23.60 -5.34 13.85
N ALA A 103 22.74 -4.62 14.53
CA ALA A 103 22.74 -3.17 14.50
C ALA A 103 22.91 -2.59 15.89
N GLY A 104 23.93 -1.74 16.06
CA GLY A 104 24.04 -0.84 17.19
C GLY A 104 22.80 0.05 17.30
N ASP A 105 22.66 0.73 18.41
CA ASP A 105 21.55 1.59 18.80
C ASP A 105 20.97 2.42 17.65
N LEU A 106 19.81 1.98 17.12
CA LEU A 106 19.04 2.69 16.09
C LEU A 106 17.97 3.62 16.70
N THR A 107 18.11 4.00 17.96
CA THR A 107 17.15 4.82 18.69
C THR A 107 16.91 6.21 18.08
N GLY A 108 17.75 6.62 17.11
CA GLY A 108 17.62 7.89 16.39
C GLY A 108 16.77 7.87 15.11
N LEU A 109 16.34 6.70 14.62
CA LEU A 109 15.74 6.57 13.27
C LEU A 109 14.23 6.31 13.27
N GLY A 110 13.49 6.68 14.30
CA GLY A 110 12.16 6.16 14.39
C GLY A 110 11.00 7.07 14.72
N GLY A 111 10.79 8.12 13.97
CA GLY A 111 9.45 8.71 13.90
C GLY A 111 8.52 7.79 13.11
N ARG A 112 7.36 7.38 13.67
CA ARG A 112 6.25 6.87 12.85
C ARG A 112 5.96 7.92 11.80
N SER A 113 6.20 7.60 10.52
CA SER A 113 5.75 8.46 9.45
C SER A 113 4.22 8.43 9.47
N THR A 114 3.62 9.48 9.96
CA THR A 114 2.19 9.70 9.73
C THR A 114 2.04 10.13 8.28
N VAL A 115 1.06 9.57 7.58
CA VAL A 115 0.72 10.00 6.22
C VAL A 115 0.53 11.52 6.23
N ARG A 116 1.42 12.24 5.55
CA ARG A 116 1.34 13.69 5.42
C ARG A 116 0.96 14.04 3.98
N LEU A 117 -0.04 14.87 3.84
CA LEU A 117 -0.31 15.51 2.54
C LEU A 117 0.72 16.60 2.30
N ALA A 118 1.24 16.68 1.08
CA ALA A 118 2.20 17.70 0.67
C ALA A 118 1.56 19.10 0.75
N LYS A 119 1.71 19.77 1.88
CA LYS A 119 1.16 21.13 2.07
C LYS A 119 2.09 22.23 1.58
N GLU A 120 3.40 22.01 1.60
CA GLU A 120 4.38 23.09 1.36
C GLU A 120 4.76 23.29 -0.10
N ASN A 121 4.54 22.28 -0.96
CA ASN A 121 4.88 22.35 -2.38
C ASN A 121 3.68 22.23 -3.32
N PHE A 122 2.46 22.38 -2.80
CA PHE A 122 1.28 22.41 -3.66
C PHE A 122 1.28 23.71 -4.49
N ILE A 123 1.63 23.58 -5.75
CA ILE A 123 1.48 24.68 -6.72
C ILE A 123 0.08 24.53 -7.35
N PRO A 124 -0.86 25.45 -7.09
CA PRO A 124 -2.16 25.42 -7.72
C PRO A 124 -2.05 25.40 -9.25
N LEU A 125 -2.96 24.69 -9.90
CA LEU A 125 -2.94 24.48 -11.35
C LEU A 125 -2.92 25.79 -12.16
N ASP A 126 -3.59 26.82 -11.66
CA ASP A 126 -3.59 28.17 -12.23
C ASP A 126 -2.18 28.80 -12.27
N LYS A 127 -1.36 28.58 -11.24
CA LYS A 127 0.04 29.03 -11.22
C LYS A 127 0.94 28.22 -12.15
N LEU A 128 0.68 26.92 -12.27
CA LEU A 128 1.40 26.05 -13.22
C LEU A 128 1.11 26.44 -14.67
N LEU A 129 -0.15 26.75 -14.99
CA LEU A 129 -0.56 27.13 -16.34
C LEU A 129 -0.07 28.54 -16.73
N ASN A 130 0.03 29.47 -15.77
CA ASN A 130 0.48 30.84 -16.01
C ASN A 130 2.01 30.99 -15.98
N GLY A 131 2.78 30.01 -15.52
CA GLY A 131 4.23 30.02 -15.45
C GLY A 131 4.95 29.55 -16.73
N TYR A 132 4.26 28.94 -17.67
CA TYR A 132 4.81 28.43 -18.95
C TYR A 132 4.52 29.34 -20.16
N GLY A 133 4.01 30.51 -19.92
CA GLY A 133 3.67 31.50 -20.98
C GLY A 133 4.59 32.70 -21.01
N LYS A 134 5.91 32.51 -21.16
CA LYS A 134 6.84 33.53 -21.65
C LYS A 134 8.02 32.87 -22.33
#